data_1c396a82048ca16912cc0009ab2faedc
#
_entry.id   1c396a82048ca16912cc0009ab2faedc
#
_cell.length_a   1.000
_cell.length_b   1.000
_cell.length_c   1.000
_cell.angle_alpha   90.00
_cell.angle_beta   90.00
_cell.angle_gamma   90.00
#
_symmetry.space_group_name_H-M   'P 1'
#
loop_
_entity.id
_entity.type
_entity.pdbx_description
1 polymer ?
#
loop_
_entity_poly.entity_id
_entity_poly.type
_entity_poly.pdbx_seq_one_letter_code
_entity_poly.pdbx_strand_id
1 'polypeptide(L)'
;MKKTLTSVSALAVTAVCLSSPAVQARAFAPYVDMTLWPTPQIDKIGVNQGIQQFTLAFVVAQNGCNPSWGGVLPIPGASSDQQSSAISAGITNFRAKGGEVMVSFGGANGTPLQQACTSNASLQAAYQKVLDTYNLNRIDFDIEGGAQTDAAANNRNFAVVAALQKNYKAKGKTLHVSLTLPVMPFGLTQDGQNVLNSALSNGVALDTVNIMAMDYGQHTADMGAAAKQAAQALYGQLDAAYKAHGQTLTDAQLWQKVGVTPMIGLNDTQPETFTVANANNLYGMANSNNFGVLSMWSVSRDKSCPGNGSYVDSQCSGIVQAPYAFSNVFKGFKDHWGSGVTQDPNYGGGSGGGGGPVNGQPWSAGQTYNTGNTVTYAGATWTAQYWTQGNTPGQSAPWRQTAGPLQPWNVNVAYQGGDCVSYQGAKYCAKWYAQGIVPTAGDPWYRAN
;
A
#
# COMPACT_ATOMS: atom_id res chain seq x y z
N MET A 1 -45.84 -45.36 -60.22
CA MET A 1 -45.58 -45.17 -58.78
C MET A 1 -44.47 -44.13 -58.67
N LYS A 2 -44.80 -42.82 -58.38
CA LYS A 2 -43.84 -41.73 -58.11
C LYS A 2 -43.65 -41.62 -56.65
N LYS A 3 -42.44 -41.79 -56.16
CA LYS A 3 -42.07 -41.52 -54.75
C LYS A 3 -41.64 -40.09 -54.60
N THR A 4 -42.37 -39.34 -53.83
CA THR A 4 -42.05 -37.96 -53.41
C THR A 4 -41.09 -38.01 -52.24
N LEU A 5 -39.88 -37.47 -52.37
CA LEU A 5 -38.96 -37.23 -51.24
C LEU A 5 -39.31 -35.87 -50.60
N THR A 6 -39.68 -35.90 -49.34
CA THR A 6 -39.83 -34.72 -48.50
C THR A 6 -38.48 -34.39 -47.81
N SER A 7 -37.89 -33.25 -48.16
CA SER A 7 -36.68 -32.75 -47.49
C SER A 7 -37.08 -32.06 -46.21
N VAL A 8 -36.54 -32.55 -45.07
CA VAL A 8 -36.64 -31.89 -43.75
C VAL A 8 -35.43 -30.96 -43.60
N SER A 9 -35.68 -29.66 -43.64
CA SER A 9 -34.65 -28.64 -43.30
C SER A 9 -34.50 -28.54 -41.78
N ALA A 10 -33.34 -28.91 -41.26
CA ALA A 10 -32.99 -28.69 -39.87
C ALA A 10 -32.54 -27.25 -39.68
N LEU A 11 -33.29 -26.44 -38.94
CA LEU A 11 -32.85 -25.12 -38.45
C LEU A 11 -31.80 -25.33 -37.34
N ALA A 12 -30.56 -24.99 -37.60
CA ALA A 12 -29.52 -24.89 -36.58
C ALA A 12 -29.74 -23.58 -35.77
N VAL A 13 -30.22 -23.71 -34.55
CA VAL A 13 -30.27 -22.61 -33.59
C VAL A 13 -28.88 -22.42 -32.99
N THR A 14 -28.14 -21.41 -33.49
CA THR A 14 -26.89 -20.99 -32.90
C THR A 14 -27.20 -20.28 -31.56
N ALA A 15 -26.98 -20.95 -30.46
CA ALA A 15 -26.99 -20.34 -29.13
C ALA A 15 -25.82 -19.35 -29.03
N VAL A 16 -26.13 -18.03 -29.13
CA VAL A 16 -25.18 -16.97 -28.76
C VAL A 16 -25.07 -17.00 -27.26
N CYS A 17 -24.01 -17.63 -26.74
CA CYS A 17 -23.62 -17.45 -25.35
C CYS A 17 -23.21 -15.99 -25.15
N LEU A 18 -24.14 -15.18 -24.66
CA LEU A 18 -23.84 -13.87 -24.07
C LEU A 18 -23.00 -14.13 -22.82
N SER A 19 -21.68 -14.09 -22.94
CA SER A 19 -20.81 -14.04 -21.79
C SER A 19 -21.11 -12.75 -21.06
N SER A 20 -21.78 -12.84 -19.90
CA SER A 20 -21.89 -11.72 -18.98
C SER A 20 -20.48 -11.20 -18.72
N PRO A 21 -20.25 -9.87 -18.78
CA PRO A 21 -18.96 -9.32 -18.42
C PRO A 21 -18.65 -9.77 -16.98
N ALA A 22 -17.46 -10.35 -16.78
CA ALA A 22 -17.01 -10.75 -15.46
C ALA A 22 -17.10 -9.49 -14.56
N VAL A 23 -17.87 -9.58 -13.48
CA VAL A 23 -17.94 -8.51 -12.49
C VAL A 23 -16.54 -8.36 -11.91
N GLN A 24 -15.98 -7.15 -12.02
CA GLN A 24 -14.68 -6.87 -11.45
C GLN A 24 -14.74 -7.05 -9.94
N ALA A 25 -13.74 -7.76 -9.38
CA ALA A 25 -13.63 -7.96 -7.96
C ALA A 25 -13.38 -6.62 -7.25
N ARG A 26 -14.23 -6.27 -6.32
CA ARG A 26 -14.09 -5.07 -5.46
C ARG A 26 -13.02 -5.34 -4.44
N ALA A 27 -12.07 -4.44 -4.30
CA ALA A 27 -10.87 -4.74 -3.53
C ALA A 27 -10.47 -3.60 -2.59
N PHE A 28 -10.07 -3.95 -1.36
CA PHE A 28 -9.21 -3.10 -0.55
C PHE A 28 -7.77 -3.35 -0.96
N ALA A 29 -7.14 -2.40 -1.62
CA ALA A 29 -5.80 -2.52 -2.18
C ALA A 29 -4.92 -1.34 -1.74
N PRO A 30 -4.47 -1.31 -0.47
CA PRO A 30 -3.71 -0.19 0.06
C PRO A 30 -2.34 -0.06 -0.61
N TYR A 31 -1.86 1.19 -0.69
CA TYR A 31 -0.52 1.48 -1.20
C TYR A 31 0.56 1.07 -0.20
N VAL A 32 1.66 0.59 -0.76
CA VAL A 32 2.92 0.32 -0.03
C VAL A 32 4.07 1.00 -0.77
N ASP A 33 4.75 1.93 -0.11
CA ASP A 33 5.97 2.53 -0.64
C ASP A 33 7.12 1.53 -0.54
N MET A 34 7.54 1.01 -1.70
CA MET A 34 8.60 -0.01 -1.79
C MET A 34 10.01 0.57 -1.68
N THR A 35 10.15 1.90 -1.63
CA THR A 35 11.44 2.60 -1.45
C THR A 35 11.83 2.77 0.01
N LEU A 36 10.91 2.52 0.94
CA LEU A 36 11.17 2.62 2.37
C LEU A 36 12.24 1.63 2.84
N TRP A 37 13.01 2.07 3.83
CA TRP A 37 13.94 1.23 4.54
C TRP A 37 13.60 1.14 6.04
N PRO A 38 13.56 -0.08 6.64
CA PRO A 38 13.68 -1.38 5.98
C PRO A 38 12.54 -1.63 4.99
N THR A 39 12.81 -2.44 3.93
CA THR A 39 11.82 -2.78 2.89
C THR A 39 10.55 -3.37 3.50
N PRO A 40 9.38 -2.84 3.18
CA PRO A 40 8.12 -3.38 3.68
C PRO A 40 7.93 -4.86 3.30
N GLN A 41 7.74 -5.72 4.30
CA GLN A 41 7.55 -7.15 4.10
C GLN A 41 6.08 -7.44 3.82
N ILE A 42 5.66 -7.24 2.58
CA ILE A 42 4.24 -7.30 2.17
C ILE A 42 3.59 -8.66 2.43
N ASP A 43 4.35 -9.75 2.31
CA ASP A 43 3.87 -11.09 2.64
C ASP A 43 3.51 -11.21 4.14
N LYS A 44 4.37 -10.73 5.03
CA LYS A 44 4.10 -10.73 6.47
C LYS A 44 2.96 -9.78 6.83
N ILE A 45 3.00 -8.55 6.30
CA ILE A 45 1.92 -7.57 6.55
C ILE A 45 0.59 -8.14 6.08
N GLY A 46 0.53 -8.65 4.84
CA GLY A 46 -0.69 -9.18 4.26
C GLY A 46 -1.25 -10.36 5.04
N VAL A 47 -0.42 -11.36 5.28
CA VAL A 47 -0.87 -12.59 5.97
C VAL A 47 -1.20 -12.32 7.44
N ASN A 48 -0.37 -11.56 8.16
CA ASN A 48 -0.63 -11.29 9.58
C ASN A 48 -1.87 -10.43 9.81
N GLN A 49 -2.17 -9.50 8.90
CA GLN A 49 -3.33 -8.61 9.02
C GLN A 49 -4.56 -9.09 8.24
N GLY A 50 -4.43 -10.12 7.40
CA GLY A 50 -5.50 -10.60 6.54
C GLY A 50 -5.81 -9.64 5.38
N ILE A 51 -4.82 -8.83 4.94
CA ILE A 51 -4.93 -7.98 3.75
C ILE A 51 -4.75 -8.87 2.52
N GLN A 52 -5.65 -8.73 1.55
CA GLN A 52 -5.76 -9.64 0.42
C GLN A 52 -4.89 -9.23 -0.77
N GLN A 53 -4.63 -7.95 -0.93
CA GLN A 53 -3.85 -7.38 -2.03
C GLN A 53 -3.21 -6.04 -1.66
N PHE A 54 -2.21 -5.65 -2.45
CA PHE A 54 -1.50 -4.37 -2.30
C PHE A 54 -1.31 -3.67 -3.64
N THR A 55 -1.25 -2.34 -3.60
CA THR A 55 -0.73 -1.49 -4.67
C THR A 55 0.68 -1.09 -4.30
N LEU A 56 1.67 -1.56 -5.07
CA LEU A 56 3.09 -1.31 -4.81
C LEU A 56 3.53 -0.03 -5.51
N ALA A 57 4.04 0.93 -4.75
CA ALA A 57 4.37 2.29 -5.19
C ALA A 57 5.89 2.55 -5.12
N PHE A 58 6.48 3.32 -5.98
CA PHE A 58 6.05 3.70 -7.31
C PHE A 58 7.15 3.34 -8.31
N VAL A 59 6.76 2.95 -9.51
CA VAL A 59 7.73 2.73 -10.59
C VAL A 59 7.83 3.99 -11.45
N VAL A 60 9.05 4.53 -11.52
CA VAL A 60 9.41 5.69 -12.32
C VAL A 60 10.66 5.39 -13.17
N ALA A 61 11.06 6.35 -13.99
CA ALA A 61 12.24 6.23 -14.84
C ALA A 61 13.55 6.43 -14.05
N GLN A 62 14.56 5.68 -14.43
CA GLN A 62 15.96 5.86 -14.01
C GLN A 62 16.87 5.85 -15.23
N ASN A 63 17.81 6.80 -15.31
CA ASN A 63 18.77 6.86 -16.42
C ASN A 63 18.12 6.73 -17.81
N GLY A 64 17.17 7.62 -18.12
CA GLY A 64 16.36 7.59 -19.33
C GLY A 64 15.10 6.73 -19.16
N CYS A 65 14.79 5.85 -20.10
CA CYS A 65 13.56 5.06 -20.16
C CYS A 65 13.67 3.69 -19.43
N ASN A 66 14.46 3.59 -18.35
CA ASN A 66 14.58 2.35 -17.59
C ASN A 66 13.64 2.37 -16.37
N PRO A 67 12.78 1.35 -16.16
CA PRO A 67 11.91 1.31 -14.99
C PRO A 67 12.71 1.01 -13.71
N SER A 68 12.32 1.68 -12.63
CA SER A 68 12.92 1.52 -11.32
C SER A 68 11.93 1.87 -10.20
N TRP A 69 12.07 1.27 -9.04
CA TRP A 69 11.37 1.72 -7.85
C TRP A 69 11.97 3.06 -7.38
N GLY A 70 11.13 4.08 -7.31
CA GLY A 70 11.47 5.43 -6.85
C GLY A 70 12.62 6.13 -7.59
N GLY A 71 13.02 5.66 -8.77
CA GLY A 71 14.16 6.21 -9.50
C GLY A 71 15.53 5.71 -9.01
N VAL A 72 15.56 4.79 -8.04
CA VAL A 72 16.82 4.36 -7.37
C VAL A 72 17.09 2.86 -7.47
N LEU A 73 16.07 2.00 -7.49
CA LEU A 73 16.24 0.55 -7.55
C LEU A 73 15.80 0.05 -8.94
N PRO A 74 16.71 -0.38 -9.81
CA PRO A 74 16.39 -0.86 -11.16
C PRO A 74 15.44 -2.06 -11.16
N ILE A 75 14.61 -2.20 -12.19
CA ILE A 75 13.74 -3.37 -12.40
C ILE A 75 14.12 -4.06 -13.71
N PRO A 76 14.49 -5.35 -13.71
CA PRO A 76 14.79 -6.15 -12.51
C PRO A 76 16.00 -5.61 -11.78
N GLY A 77 15.99 -5.72 -10.46
CA GLY A 77 17.15 -5.41 -9.63
C GLY A 77 18.23 -6.51 -9.71
N ALA A 78 19.44 -6.20 -9.30
CA ALA A 78 20.47 -7.19 -9.13
C ALA A 78 20.09 -8.15 -7.98
N SER A 79 20.35 -9.45 -8.15
CA SER A 79 20.08 -10.45 -7.10
C SER A 79 20.94 -10.24 -5.84
N SER A 80 22.04 -9.51 -5.95
CA SER A 80 22.89 -9.10 -4.83
C SER A 80 22.35 -7.86 -4.09
N ASP A 81 21.40 -7.13 -4.66
CA ASP A 81 20.75 -6.00 -4.00
C ASP A 81 19.69 -6.50 -3.01
N GLN A 82 19.88 -6.17 -1.74
CA GLN A 82 19.04 -6.66 -0.65
C GLN A 82 17.59 -6.18 -0.77
N GLN A 83 17.37 -4.93 -1.16
CA GLN A 83 16.03 -4.35 -1.25
C GLN A 83 15.26 -4.93 -2.45
N SER A 84 15.91 -5.00 -3.62
CA SER A 84 15.30 -5.61 -4.82
C SER A 84 14.95 -7.08 -4.60
N SER A 85 15.83 -7.83 -3.90
CA SER A 85 15.59 -9.22 -3.54
C SER A 85 14.43 -9.36 -2.56
N ALA A 86 14.34 -8.48 -1.56
CA ALA A 86 13.25 -8.47 -0.59
C ALA A 86 11.90 -8.15 -1.24
N ILE A 87 11.85 -7.21 -2.20
CA ILE A 87 10.65 -6.90 -2.97
C ILE A 87 10.17 -8.11 -3.75
N SER A 88 11.06 -8.75 -4.50
CA SER A 88 10.74 -9.92 -5.33
C SER A 88 10.30 -11.12 -4.49
N ALA A 89 10.98 -11.37 -3.39
CA ALA A 89 10.62 -12.42 -2.43
C ALA A 89 9.25 -12.14 -1.77
N GLY A 90 9.03 -10.90 -1.34
CA GLY A 90 7.75 -10.48 -0.76
C GLY A 90 6.57 -10.73 -1.68
N ILE A 91 6.67 -10.35 -2.96
CA ILE A 91 5.63 -10.61 -3.97
C ILE A 91 5.39 -12.12 -4.15
N THR A 92 6.47 -12.89 -4.30
CA THR A 92 6.39 -14.34 -4.49
C THR A 92 5.75 -15.04 -3.30
N ASN A 93 6.20 -14.72 -2.09
CA ASN A 93 5.71 -15.30 -0.85
C ASN A 93 4.24 -14.91 -0.59
N PHE A 94 3.87 -13.66 -0.86
CA PHE A 94 2.51 -13.18 -0.68
C PHE A 94 1.53 -13.91 -1.61
N ARG A 95 1.90 -14.08 -2.89
CA ARG A 95 1.12 -14.87 -3.85
C ARG A 95 1.00 -16.33 -3.46
N ALA A 96 2.07 -16.93 -2.92
CA ALA A 96 2.02 -18.30 -2.40
C ALA A 96 1.03 -18.47 -1.23
N LYS A 97 0.64 -17.36 -0.58
CA LYS A 97 -0.39 -17.31 0.47
C LYS A 97 -1.78 -16.90 -0.04
N GLY A 98 -1.94 -16.78 -1.36
CA GLY A 98 -3.22 -16.44 -1.98
C GLY A 98 -3.45 -14.95 -2.19
N GLY A 99 -2.49 -14.10 -1.83
CA GLY A 99 -2.53 -12.67 -2.07
C GLY A 99 -2.21 -12.29 -3.51
N GLU A 100 -2.42 -11.02 -3.87
CA GLU A 100 -2.06 -10.49 -5.18
C GLU A 100 -1.56 -9.04 -5.07
N VAL A 101 -0.84 -8.59 -6.09
CA VAL A 101 -0.29 -7.24 -6.14
C VAL A 101 -0.62 -6.54 -7.46
N MET A 102 -0.78 -5.24 -7.37
CA MET A 102 -0.79 -4.29 -8.47
C MET A 102 0.46 -3.42 -8.35
N VAL A 103 1.09 -3.05 -9.45
CA VAL A 103 2.20 -2.08 -9.46
C VAL A 103 1.68 -0.75 -9.98
N SER A 104 1.98 0.32 -9.25
CA SER A 104 1.65 1.70 -9.62
C SER A 104 2.85 2.39 -10.25
N PHE A 105 2.61 3.01 -11.41
CA PHE A 105 3.57 3.81 -12.17
C PHE A 105 3.29 5.29 -11.96
N GLY A 106 4.32 6.09 -11.67
CA GLY A 106 4.20 7.53 -11.46
C GLY A 106 4.41 7.94 -10.01
N GLY A 107 3.40 8.60 -9.41
CA GLY A 107 3.49 9.19 -8.08
C GLY A 107 4.09 10.60 -8.09
N ALA A 108 4.15 11.25 -6.92
CA ALA A 108 4.58 12.64 -6.76
C ALA A 108 6.05 12.89 -7.11
N ASN A 109 6.91 11.88 -7.02
CA ASN A 109 8.35 12.01 -7.13
C ASN A 109 8.94 11.22 -8.28
N GLY A 110 10.03 11.76 -8.86
CA GLY A 110 10.72 11.15 -10.00
C GLY A 110 10.12 11.53 -11.35
N THR A 111 10.65 10.96 -12.42
CA THR A 111 10.13 11.21 -13.78
C THR A 111 9.29 10.02 -14.23
N PRO A 112 7.99 10.20 -14.51
CA PRO A 112 7.15 9.14 -15.04
C PRO A 112 7.70 8.54 -16.34
N LEU A 113 7.56 7.23 -16.53
CA LEU A 113 8.08 6.55 -17.73
C LEU A 113 7.52 7.13 -19.03
N GLN A 114 6.25 7.53 -19.06
CA GLN A 114 5.65 8.14 -20.26
C GLN A 114 6.27 9.48 -20.65
N GLN A 115 6.90 10.19 -19.72
CA GLN A 115 7.66 11.41 -19.99
C GLN A 115 9.11 11.10 -20.40
N ALA A 116 9.75 10.15 -19.72
CA ALA A 116 11.14 9.78 -19.98
C ALA A 116 11.34 9.01 -21.28
N CYS A 117 10.37 8.17 -21.66
CA CYS A 117 10.43 7.38 -22.88
C CYS A 117 9.93 8.19 -24.09
N THR A 118 10.76 8.28 -25.12
CA THR A 118 10.51 9.15 -26.28
C THR A 118 9.67 8.53 -27.40
N SER A 119 9.39 7.22 -27.32
CA SER A 119 8.59 6.49 -28.31
C SER A 119 7.64 5.48 -27.66
N ASN A 120 6.56 5.13 -28.40
CA ASN A 120 5.66 4.05 -27.96
C ASN A 120 6.40 2.72 -27.77
N ALA A 121 7.36 2.40 -28.63
CA ALA A 121 8.12 1.15 -28.55
C ALA A 121 8.98 1.08 -27.28
N SER A 122 9.71 2.16 -26.96
CA SER A 122 10.52 2.19 -25.73
C SER A 122 9.66 2.17 -24.48
N LEU A 123 8.54 2.89 -24.45
CA LEU A 123 7.61 2.89 -23.32
C LEU A 123 6.95 1.53 -23.14
N GLN A 124 6.52 0.88 -24.22
CA GLN A 124 5.94 -0.46 -24.15
C GLN A 124 6.97 -1.48 -23.62
N ALA A 125 8.22 -1.39 -24.07
CA ALA A 125 9.28 -2.27 -23.57
C ALA A 125 9.54 -2.06 -22.07
N ALA A 126 9.51 -0.81 -21.59
CA ALA A 126 9.68 -0.49 -20.18
C ALA A 126 8.54 -1.07 -19.32
N TYR A 127 7.27 -0.89 -19.74
CA TYR A 127 6.14 -1.49 -19.02
C TYR A 127 6.17 -3.01 -19.08
N GLN A 128 6.41 -3.60 -20.27
CA GLN A 128 6.48 -5.06 -20.41
C GLN A 128 7.55 -5.66 -19.51
N LYS A 129 8.70 -4.98 -19.35
CA LYS A 129 9.78 -5.39 -18.46
C LYS A 129 9.31 -5.54 -17.01
N VAL A 130 8.53 -4.57 -16.50
CA VAL A 130 7.95 -4.64 -15.14
C VAL A 130 6.90 -5.74 -15.04
N LEU A 131 6.01 -5.81 -16.03
CA LEU A 131 4.96 -6.83 -16.12
C LEU A 131 5.56 -8.25 -16.10
N ASP A 132 6.61 -8.49 -16.86
CA ASP A 132 7.27 -9.80 -16.96
C ASP A 132 8.08 -10.12 -15.68
N THR A 133 8.80 -9.13 -15.14
CA THR A 133 9.62 -9.31 -13.93
C THR A 133 8.80 -9.80 -12.75
N TYR A 134 7.62 -9.24 -12.56
CA TYR A 134 6.75 -9.56 -11.44
C TYR A 134 5.53 -10.41 -11.84
N ASN A 135 5.46 -10.89 -13.08
CA ASN A 135 4.32 -11.65 -13.63
C ASN A 135 2.98 -11.00 -13.31
N LEU A 136 2.84 -9.70 -13.70
CA LEU A 136 1.68 -8.90 -13.37
C LEU A 136 0.56 -9.07 -14.40
N ASN A 137 -0.67 -8.96 -13.92
CA ASN A 137 -1.87 -8.78 -14.72
C ASN A 137 -2.69 -7.57 -14.29
N ARG A 138 -2.15 -6.75 -13.35
CA ARG A 138 -2.76 -5.54 -12.80
C ARG A 138 -1.73 -4.44 -12.68
N ILE A 139 -2.06 -3.27 -13.20
CA ILE A 139 -1.23 -2.06 -13.11
C ILE A 139 -2.09 -0.85 -12.79
N ASP A 140 -1.47 0.14 -12.17
CA ASP A 140 -2.04 1.43 -11.87
C ASP A 140 -1.15 2.53 -12.45
N PHE A 141 -1.75 3.64 -12.82
CA PHE A 141 -1.06 4.86 -13.25
C PHE A 141 -1.45 6.00 -12.33
N ASP A 142 -0.52 6.40 -11.49
CA ASP A 142 -0.65 7.55 -10.60
C ASP A 142 -0.05 8.78 -11.29
N ILE A 143 -0.92 9.62 -11.86
CA ILE A 143 -0.53 10.76 -12.70
C ILE A 143 -0.81 12.06 -11.95
N GLU A 144 0.26 12.66 -11.44
CA GLU A 144 0.22 13.81 -10.55
C GLU A 144 0.96 15.03 -11.10
N GLY A 145 0.70 16.18 -10.49
CA GLY A 145 1.44 17.42 -10.73
C GLY A 145 1.55 17.75 -12.22
N GLY A 146 2.75 18.11 -12.66
CA GLY A 146 3.02 18.48 -14.06
C GLY A 146 2.80 17.37 -15.09
N ALA A 147 2.77 16.10 -14.67
CA ALA A 147 2.48 14.99 -15.58
C ALA A 147 1.02 14.99 -16.06
N GLN A 148 0.08 15.54 -15.32
CA GLN A 148 -1.32 15.67 -15.75
C GLN A 148 -1.45 16.57 -17.00
N THR A 149 -0.64 17.62 -17.10
CA THR A 149 -0.69 18.62 -18.18
C THR A 149 0.11 18.23 -19.42
N ASP A 150 0.93 17.16 -19.34
CA ASP A 150 1.71 16.66 -20.48
C ASP A 150 0.83 15.78 -21.39
N ALA A 151 0.00 16.44 -22.22
CA ALA A 151 -0.94 15.75 -23.10
C ALA A 151 -0.25 14.78 -24.07
N ALA A 152 0.97 15.08 -24.54
CA ALA A 152 1.70 14.23 -25.47
C ALA A 152 2.19 12.94 -24.78
N ALA A 153 2.73 13.06 -23.55
CA ALA A 153 3.14 11.91 -22.74
C ALA A 153 1.93 11.06 -22.35
N ASN A 154 0.83 11.66 -21.91
CA ASN A 154 -0.39 10.94 -21.53
C ASN A 154 -1.02 10.21 -22.73
N ASN A 155 -1.07 10.84 -23.91
CA ASN A 155 -1.55 10.16 -25.12
C ASN A 155 -0.64 8.98 -25.51
N ARG A 156 0.69 9.12 -25.41
CA ARG A 156 1.64 8.04 -25.63
C ARG A 156 1.42 6.91 -24.60
N ASN A 157 1.24 7.26 -23.34
CA ASN A 157 0.96 6.31 -22.26
C ASN A 157 -0.23 5.42 -22.62
N PHE A 158 -1.38 6.03 -22.88
CA PHE A 158 -2.61 5.29 -23.07
C PHE A 158 -2.67 4.54 -24.39
N ALA A 159 -2.01 5.03 -25.44
CA ALA A 159 -1.83 4.26 -26.67
C ALA A 159 -1.05 2.96 -26.44
N VAL A 160 0.01 3.03 -25.63
CA VAL A 160 0.81 1.85 -25.23
C VAL A 160 0.01 0.92 -24.33
N VAL A 161 -0.71 1.45 -23.35
CA VAL A 161 -1.54 0.65 -22.43
C VAL A 161 -2.63 -0.12 -23.20
N ALA A 162 -3.31 0.53 -24.13
CA ALA A 162 -4.30 -0.13 -24.98
C ALA A 162 -3.68 -1.25 -25.83
N ALA A 163 -2.47 -1.04 -26.36
CA ALA A 163 -1.73 -2.07 -27.10
C ALA A 163 -1.35 -3.25 -26.19
N LEU A 164 -0.91 -3.00 -24.95
CA LEU A 164 -0.64 -4.04 -23.96
C LEU A 164 -1.90 -4.84 -23.60
N GLN A 165 -3.03 -4.18 -23.37
CA GLN A 165 -4.31 -4.86 -23.13
C GLN A 165 -4.71 -5.76 -24.30
N LYS A 166 -4.53 -5.28 -25.54
CA LYS A 166 -4.76 -6.08 -26.74
C LYS A 166 -3.85 -7.31 -26.82
N ASN A 167 -2.57 -7.16 -26.46
CA ASN A 167 -1.59 -8.24 -26.42
C ASN A 167 -1.94 -9.31 -25.36
N TYR A 168 -2.40 -8.86 -24.19
CA TYR A 168 -2.86 -9.77 -23.13
C TYR A 168 -4.11 -10.55 -23.59
N LYS A 169 -5.08 -9.86 -24.17
CA LYS A 169 -6.31 -10.48 -24.69
C LYS A 169 -6.01 -11.51 -25.78
N ALA A 170 -5.06 -11.23 -26.67
CA ALA A 170 -4.62 -12.19 -27.70
C ALA A 170 -4.02 -13.47 -27.10
N LYS A 171 -3.49 -13.41 -25.87
CA LYS A 171 -2.98 -14.57 -25.11
C LYS A 171 -4.03 -15.19 -24.17
N GLY A 172 -5.32 -14.82 -24.30
CA GLY A 172 -6.40 -15.27 -23.42
C GLY A 172 -6.31 -14.73 -21.98
N LYS A 173 -5.57 -13.65 -21.77
CA LYS A 173 -5.37 -13.00 -20.47
C LYS A 173 -6.03 -11.61 -20.43
N THR A 174 -6.27 -11.10 -19.24
CA THR A 174 -6.72 -9.72 -19.04
C THR A 174 -5.60 -8.93 -18.36
N LEU A 175 -5.28 -7.74 -18.89
CA LEU A 175 -4.48 -6.74 -18.17
C LEU A 175 -5.45 -5.72 -17.58
N HIS A 176 -5.59 -5.75 -16.27
CA HIS A 176 -6.39 -4.82 -15.49
C HIS A 176 -5.64 -3.50 -15.33
N VAL A 177 -6.35 -2.38 -15.51
CA VAL A 177 -5.75 -1.04 -15.48
C VAL A 177 -6.56 -0.14 -14.56
N SER A 178 -5.89 0.42 -13.56
CA SER A 178 -6.39 1.50 -12.72
C SER A 178 -5.73 2.82 -13.12
N LEU A 179 -6.44 3.91 -12.93
CA LEU A 179 -5.94 5.27 -13.12
C LEU A 179 -6.13 6.04 -11.81
N THR A 180 -5.03 6.49 -11.19
CA THR A 180 -5.05 7.25 -9.95
C THR A 180 -4.75 8.71 -10.23
N LEU A 181 -5.59 9.62 -9.71
CA LEU A 181 -5.55 11.05 -10.00
C LEU A 181 -5.80 11.89 -8.75
N PRO A 182 -5.13 13.05 -8.64
CA PRO A 182 -5.49 14.10 -7.68
C PRO A 182 -6.94 14.54 -7.88
N VAL A 183 -7.60 14.89 -6.79
CA VAL A 183 -9.01 15.27 -6.77
C VAL A 183 -9.24 16.42 -5.80
N MET A 184 -10.29 17.19 -6.05
CA MET A 184 -10.88 18.13 -5.10
C MET A 184 -12.22 17.58 -4.58
N PRO A 185 -12.79 18.11 -3.50
CA PRO A 185 -14.12 17.67 -3.06
C PRO A 185 -15.21 17.78 -4.15
N PHE A 186 -15.04 18.69 -5.11
CA PHE A 186 -15.94 18.83 -6.28
C PHE A 186 -15.62 17.87 -7.44
N GLY A 187 -14.65 16.95 -7.31
CA GLY A 187 -14.23 15.99 -8.32
C GLY A 187 -12.88 16.31 -8.96
N LEU A 188 -12.59 15.61 -10.06
CA LEU A 188 -11.39 15.83 -10.86
C LEU A 188 -11.35 17.28 -11.38
N THR A 189 -10.17 17.89 -11.30
CA THR A 189 -9.90 19.16 -11.98
C THR A 189 -9.95 18.97 -13.50
N GLN A 190 -9.86 20.05 -14.27
CA GLN A 190 -9.84 19.97 -15.74
C GLN A 190 -8.66 19.09 -16.22
N ASP A 191 -7.49 19.19 -15.58
CA ASP A 191 -6.31 18.38 -15.95
C ASP A 191 -6.56 16.90 -15.70
N GLY A 192 -7.14 16.53 -14.55
CA GLY A 192 -7.53 15.15 -14.27
C GLY A 192 -8.57 14.62 -15.27
N GLN A 193 -9.55 15.42 -15.64
CA GLN A 193 -10.52 15.07 -16.69
C GLN A 193 -9.88 14.91 -18.07
N ASN A 194 -8.87 15.73 -18.40
CA ASN A 194 -8.11 15.59 -19.64
C ASN A 194 -7.34 14.27 -19.69
N VAL A 195 -6.73 13.86 -18.57
CA VAL A 195 -6.05 12.56 -18.45
C VAL A 195 -7.04 11.41 -18.64
N LEU A 196 -8.20 11.44 -17.96
CA LEU A 196 -9.28 10.45 -18.13
C LEU A 196 -9.74 10.36 -19.58
N ASN A 197 -10.02 11.51 -20.22
CA ASN A 197 -10.44 11.56 -21.61
C ASN A 197 -9.36 11.03 -22.57
N SER A 198 -8.07 11.26 -22.28
CA SER A 198 -6.98 10.69 -23.06
C SER A 198 -6.97 9.15 -22.97
N ALA A 199 -7.20 8.57 -21.78
CA ALA A 199 -7.31 7.13 -21.62
C ALA A 199 -8.48 6.53 -22.43
N LEU A 200 -9.66 7.13 -22.32
CA LEU A 200 -10.86 6.68 -23.04
C LEU A 200 -10.73 6.85 -24.56
N SER A 201 -10.16 7.95 -25.04
CA SER A 201 -9.92 8.21 -26.48
C SER A 201 -8.96 7.19 -27.09
N ASN A 202 -7.99 6.69 -26.33
CA ASN A 202 -7.08 5.64 -26.78
C ASN A 202 -7.66 4.22 -26.63
N GLY A 203 -8.90 4.09 -26.16
CA GLY A 203 -9.60 2.82 -26.03
C GLY A 203 -9.09 1.96 -24.86
N VAL A 204 -8.50 2.56 -23.83
CA VAL A 204 -8.09 1.85 -22.62
C VAL A 204 -9.33 1.36 -21.87
N ALA A 205 -9.39 0.07 -21.59
CA ALA A 205 -10.41 -0.50 -20.72
C ALA A 205 -9.99 -0.28 -19.26
N LEU A 206 -10.44 0.84 -18.67
CA LEU A 206 -10.18 1.14 -17.27
C LEU A 206 -11.06 0.26 -16.37
N ASP A 207 -10.42 -0.39 -15.40
CA ASP A 207 -11.14 -1.07 -14.33
C ASP A 207 -11.66 -0.05 -13.31
N THR A 208 -10.78 0.83 -12.84
CA THR A 208 -11.12 1.90 -11.88
C THR A 208 -10.45 3.21 -12.23
N VAL A 209 -11.10 4.30 -11.87
CA VAL A 209 -10.50 5.62 -11.67
C VAL A 209 -10.49 5.86 -10.17
N ASN A 210 -9.30 5.85 -9.61
CA ASN A 210 -9.05 5.98 -8.18
C ASN A 210 -8.68 7.44 -7.88
N ILE A 211 -9.27 8.04 -6.86
CA ILE A 211 -9.02 9.43 -6.51
C ILE A 211 -8.21 9.55 -5.23
N MET A 212 -7.24 10.45 -5.25
CA MET A 212 -6.41 10.80 -4.11
C MET A 212 -7.17 11.78 -3.22
N ALA A 213 -8.01 11.24 -2.32
CA ALA A 213 -8.85 12.01 -1.40
C ALA A 213 -8.03 12.53 -0.21
N MET A 214 -7.07 13.40 -0.50
CA MET A 214 -6.06 13.94 0.42
C MET A 214 -5.53 15.28 -0.09
N ASP A 215 -4.86 16.03 0.78
CA ASP A 215 -4.05 17.22 0.45
C ASP A 215 -4.76 18.23 -0.45
N TYR A 216 -6.00 18.59 -0.08
CA TYR A 216 -6.85 19.48 -0.90
C TYR A 216 -6.32 20.91 -1.00
N GLY A 217 -5.28 21.26 -0.23
CA GLY A 217 -4.65 22.58 -0.26
C GLY A 217 -5.49 23.71 0.36
N GLN A 218 -6.61 23.36 1.00
CA GLN A 218 -7.51 24.23 1.72
C GLN A 218 -7.81 23.62 3.08
N HIS A 219 -8.12 24.44 4.08
CA HIS A 219 -8.50 23.90 5.38
C HIS A 219 -9.81 23.08 5.28
N THR A 220 -9.67 21.77 5.21
CA THR A 220 -10.78 20.82 5.15
C THR A 220 -11.00 20.21 6.53
N ALA A 221 -12.04 20.64 7.22
CA ALA A 221 -12.30 20.25 8.60
C ALA A 221 -12.75 18.78 8.75
N ASP A 222 -13.45 18.22 7.74
CA ASP A 222 -13.90 16.83 7.72
C ASP A 222 -13.43 16.15 6.44
N MET A 223 -12.27 15.52 6.52
CA MET A 223 -11.66 14.79 5.40
C MET A 223 -12.52 13.59 4.95
N GLY A 224 -13.28 12.99 5.85
CA GLY A 224 -14.20 11.90 5.50
C GLY A 224 -15.40 12.37 4.68
N ALA A 225 -15.97 13.53 5.03
CA ALA A 225 -17.04 14.15 4.24
C ALA A 225 -16.52 14.59 2.86
N ALA A 226 -15.34 15.20 2.81
CA ALA A 226 -14.70 15.63 1.56
C ALA A 226 -14.40 14.45 0.64
N ALA A 227 -13.87 13.33 1.16
CA ALA A 227 -13.62 12.12 0.37
C ALA A 227 -14.91 11.53 -0.23
N LYS A 228 -16.00 11.51 0.54
CA LYS A 228 -17.30 11.06 0.04
C LYS A 228 -17.88 11.99 -1.03
N GLN A 229 -17.75 13.28 -0.85
CA GLN A 229 -18.16 14.28 -1.84
C GLN A 229 -17.36 14.13 -3.13
N ALA A 230 -16.05 13.96 -3.04
CA ALA A 230 -15.17 13.73 -4.19
C ALA A 230 -15.57 12.44 -4.95
N ALA A 231 -15.87 11.36 -4.25
CA ALA A 231 -16.35 10.11 -4.86
C ALA A 231 -17.69 10.28 -5.62
N GLN A 232 -18.62 11.03 -5.04
CA GLN A 232 -19.90 11.34 -5.68
C GLN A 232 -19.72 12.23 -6.93
N ALA A 233 -18.81 13.20 -6.86
CA ALA A 233 -18.48 14.05 -8.00
C ALA A 233 -17.80 13.26 -9.11
N LEU A 234 -16.83 12.39 -8.76
CA LEU A 234 -16.20 11.48 -9.72
C LEU A 234 -17.22 10.61 -10.45
N TYR A 235 -18.19 10.03 -9.72
CA TYR A 235 -19.25 9.23 -10.33
C TYR A 235 -19.96 9.99 -11.47
N GLY A 236 -20.34 11.26 -11.25
CA GLY A 236 -20.96 12.09 -12.27
C GLY A 236 -20.02 12.42 -13.43
N GLN A 237 -18.74 12.66 -13.14
CA GLN A 237 -17.72 12.92 -14.16
C GLN A 237 -17.43 11.68 -15.02
N LEU A 238 -17.42 10.49 -14.43
CA LEU A 238 -17.32 9.21 -15.15
C LEU A 238 -18.49 9.00 -16.11
N ASP A 239 -19.73 9.20 -15.63
CA ASP A 239 -20.92 9.08 -16.48
C ASP A 239 -20.84 10.00 -17.70
N ALA A 240 -20.49 11.27 -17.48
CA ALA A 240 -20.31 12.24 -18.56
C ALA A 240 -19.19 11.85 -19.53
N ALA A 241 -18.03 11.41 -19.00
CA ALA A 241 -16.87 11.03 -19.82
C ALA A 241 -17.17 9.79 -20.67
N TYR A 242 -17.74 8.73 -20.09
CA TYR A 242 -18.10 7.52 -20.84
C TYR A 242 -19.16 7.81 -21.91
N LYS A 243 -20.18 8.61 -21.61
CA LYS A 243 -21.20 9.04 -22.61
C LYS A 243 -20.58 9.84 -23.76
N ALA A 244 -19.65 10.73 -23.46
CA ALA A 244 -18.93 11.50 -24.49
C ALA A 244 -18.11 10.60 -25.43
N HIS A 245 -17.70 9.43 -24.97
CA HIS A 245 -17.00 8.40 -25.75
C HIS A 245 -17.94 7.29 -26.29
N GLY A 246 -19.25 7.56 -26.34
CA GLY A 246 -20.25 6.66 -26.93
C GLY A 246 -20.54 5.40 -26.11
N GLN A 247 -20.23 5.40 -24.82
CA GLN A 247 -20.47 4.29 -23.91
C GLN A 247 -21.48 4.70 -22.82
N THR A 248 -22.56 3.94 -22.67
CA THR A 248 -23.52 4.13 -21.58
C THR A 248 -23.35 3.02 -20.57
N LEU A 249 -22.97 3.37 -19.37
CA LEU A 249 -22.81 2.45 -18.25
C LEU A 249 -24.03 2.51 -17.33
N THR A 250 -24.37 1.41 -16.70
CA THR A 250 -25.35 1.39 -15.62
C THR A 250 -24.79 2.03 -14.34
N ASP A 251 -25.63 2.44 -13.42
CA ASP A 251 -25.21 2.97 -12.11
C ASP A 251 -24.26 2.02 -11.38
N ALA A 252 -24.56 0.72 -11.39
CA ALA A 252 -23.69 -0.28 -10.78
C ALA A 252 -22.32 -0.37 -11.46
N GLN A 253 -22.24 -0.27 -12.78
CA GLN A 253 -20.99 -0.26 -13.52
C GLN A 253 -20.19 1.02 -13.27
N LEU A 254 -20.86 2.17 -13.15
CA LEU A 254 -20.21 3.45 -12.85
C LEU A 254 -19.59 3.44 -11.45
N TRP A 255 -20.33 2.99 -10.44
CA TRP A 255 -19.82 2.86 -9.08
C TRP A 255 -18.65 1.88 -8.98
N GLN A 256 -18.66 0.78 -9.75
CA GLN A 256 -17.53 -0.16 -9.82
C GLN A 256 -16.28 0.45 -10.44
N LYS A 257 -16.38 1.58 -11.14
CA LYS A 257 -15.22 2.32 -11.65
C LYS A 257 -14.68 3.35 -10.66
N VAL A 258 -15.40 3.65 -9.59
CA VAL A 258 -14.94 4.57 -8.55
C VAL A 258 -13.96 3.86 -7.63
N GLY A 259 -12.77 4.43 -7.46
CA GLY A 259 -11.80 4.10 -6.41
C GLY A 259 -11.52 5.32 -5.54
N VAL A 260 -11.21 5.10 -4.26
CA VAL A 260 -10.87 6.20 -3.32
C VAL A 260 -9.69 5.81 -2.44
N THR A 261 -8.69 6.70 -2.41
CA THR A 261 -7.46 6.59 -1.64
C THR A 261 -7.29 7.80 -0.73
N PRO A 262 -7.70 7.77 0.54
CA PRO A 262 -7.32 8.80 1.50
C PRO A 262 -5.87 8.62 1.96
N MET A 263 -5.20 9.73 2.37
CA MET A 263 -4.01 9.70 3.20
C MET A 263 -4.42 9.58 4.66
N ILE A 264 -4.05 8.48 5.30
CA ILE A 264 -4.48 8.19 6.67
C ILE A 264 -3.69 9.00 7.70
N GLY A 265 -4.39 9.50 8.72
CA GLY A 265 -3.82 10.37 9.74
C GLY A 265 -3.60 11.79 9.24
N LEU A 266 -2.50 12.41 9.69
CA LEU A 266 -2.09 13.74 9.22
C LEU A 266 -1.72 13.70 7.75
N ASN A 267 -2.25 14.63 6.96
CA ASN A 267 -1.91 14.82 5.56
C ASN A 267 -0.71 15.78 5.43
N ASP A 268 -0.10 15.87 4.24
CA ASP A 268 1.00 16.80 3.99
C ASP A 268 0.51 18.24 4.08
N THR A 269 -0.72 18.51 3.62
CA THR A 269 -1.41 19.79 3.80
C THR A 269 -2.00 19.90 5.20
N GLN A 270 -1.35 20.67 6.06
CA GLN A 270 -1.81 20.86 7.44
C GLN A 270 -2.95 21.92 7.53
N PRO A 271 -3.93 21.75 8.41
CA PRO A 271 -4.08 20.68 9.43
C PRO A 271 -5.01 19.53 9.00
N GLU A 272 -5.08 19.22 7.71
CA GLU A 272 -5.94 18.15 7.21
C GLU A 272 -5.59 16.82 7.88
N THR A 273 -6.60 16.14 8.41
CA THR A 273 -6.43 14.87 9.15
C THR A 273 -7.54 13.90 8.81
N PHE A 274 -7.18 12.76 8.23
CA PHE A 274 -8.12 11.66 7.98
C PHE A 274 -8.08 10.68 9.15
N THR A 275 -9.17 10.63 9.92
CA THR A 275 -9.29 9.84 11.15
C THR A 275 -9.83 8.43 10.89
N VAL A 276 -9.70 7.52 11.88
CA VAL A 276 -10.34 6.19 11.83
C VAL A 276 -11.88 6.31 11.75
N ALA A 277 -12.48 7.35 12.34
CA ALA A 277 -13.91 7.63 12.18
C ALA A 277 -14.26 8.00 10.73
N ASN A 278 -13.42 8.81 10.07
CA ASN A 278 -13.58 9.12 8.64
C ASN A 278 -13.47 7.85 7.78
N ALA A 279 -12.56 6.94 8.13
CA ALA A 279 -12.43 5.64 7.45
C ALA A 279 -13.70 4.80 7.54
N ASN A 280 -14.32 4.70 8.71
CA ASN A 280 -15.60 3.99 8.87
C ASN A 280 -16.72 4.61 8.01
N ASN A 281 -16.79 5.94 7.96
CA ASN A 281 -17.79 6.66 7.15
C ASN A 281 -17.58 6.44 5.64
N LEU A 282 -16.32 6.47 5.19
CA LEU A 282 -15.97 6.20 3.79
C LEU A 282 -16.25 4.73 3.42
N TYR A 283 -15.84 3.79 4.28
CA TYR A 283 -16.13 2.37 4.12
C TYR A 283 -17.64 2.09 3.95
N GLY A 284 -18.47 2.73 4.78
CA GLY A 284 -19.94 2.61 4.69
C GLY A 284 -20.45 3.02 3.30
N MET A 285 -20.00 4.17 2.77
CA MET A 285 -20.37 4.62 1.42
C MET A 285 -19.83 3.69 0.33
N ALA A 286 -18.55 3.29 0.41
CA ALA A 286 -17.93 2.40 -0.56
C ALA A 286 -18.66 1.06 -0.66
N ASN A 287 -19.03 0.49 0.48
CA ASN A 287 -19.75 -0.78 0.54
C ASN A 287 -21.19 -0.68 0.03
N SER A 288 -21.91 0.41 0.35
CA SER A 288 -23.29 0.64 -0.08
C SER A 288 -23.41 0.87 -1.59
N ASN A 289 -22.44 1.55 -2.19
CA ASN A 289 -22.42 1.87 -3.63
C ASN A 289 -21.60 0.88 -4.46
N ASN A 290 -20.94 -0.10 -3.86
CA ASN A 290 -20.10 -1.08 -4.54
C ASN A 290 -18.94 -0.45 -5.32
N PHE A 291 -18.11 0.38 -4.68
CA PHE A 291 -16.89 0.91 -5.30
C PHE A 291 -16.01 -0.20 -5.85
N GLY A 292 -15.26 0.08 -6.92
CA GLY A 292 -14.32 -0.88 -7.50
C GLY A 292 -13.07 -1.09 -6.63
N VAL A 293 -12.55 0.00 -6.06
CA VAL A 293 -11.36 -0.03 -5.18
C VAL A 293 -11.57 0.90 -3.99
N LEU A 294 -11.20 0.41 -2.83
CA LEU A 294 -10.92 1.20 -1.65
C LEU A 294 -9.45 1.01 -1.30
N SER A 295 -8.74 2.10 -1.10
CA SER A 295 -7.31 2.08 -0.85
C SER A 295 -6.95 3.05 0.27
N MET A 296 -5.68 3.25 0.54
CA MET A 296 -5.16 4.29 1.43
C MET A 296 -3.67 4.53 1.18
N TRP A 297 -3.21 5.74 1.40
CA TRP A 297 -1.81 6.11 1.50
C TRP A 297 -1.43 6.24 2.97
N SER A 298 -0.66 5.33 3.58
CA SER A 298 -0.19 4.05 3.10
C SER A 298 -0.19 3.03 4.25
N VAL A 299 -0.03 1.76 3.93
CA VAL A 299 0.06 0.69 4.94
C VAL A 299 1.17 0.96 5.96
N SER A 300 2.32 1.46 5.53
CA SER A 300 3.46 1.74 6.40
C SER A 300 3.13 2.83 7.44
N ARG A 301 2.19 3.70 7.12
CA ARG A 301 1.70 4.76 8.02
C ARG A 301 0.66 4.29 9.04
N ASP A 302 0.09 3.10 8.89
CA ASP A 302 -1.06 2.64 9.70
C ASP A 302 -0.68 2.24 11.13
N LYS A 303 -0.09 3.16 11.85
CA LYS A 303 0.28 3.11 13.27
C LYS A 303 0.55 4.51 13.82
N SER A 304 0.47 4.66 15.15
CA SER A 304 0.93 5.89 15.83
C SER A 304 2.42 6.12 15.61
N CYS A 305 2.82 7.40 15.59
CA CYS A 305 4.24 7.75 15.60
C CYS A 305 4.89 7.42 16.96
N PRO A 306 6.21 7.24 17.02
CA PRO A 306 6.92 7.03 18.29
C PRO A 306 6.58 8.11 19.32
N GLY A 307 6.27 7.69 20.55
CA GLY A 307 5.87 8.60 21.63
C GLY A 307 4.52 9.29 21.41
N ASN A 308 3.67 8.77 20.51
CA ASN A 308 2.41 9.40 20.07
C ASN A 308 2.64 10.82 19.49
N GLY A 309 3.77 11.01 18.81
CA GLY A 309 4.09 12.28 18.15
C GLY A 309 3.06 12.63 17.07
N SER A 310 2.78 13.94 16.93
CA SER A 310 1.88 14.48 15.92
C SER A 310 2.68 15.22 14.86
N TYR A 311 3.14 14.48 13.84
CA TYR A 311 3.91 14.98 12.69
C TYR A 311 3.66 14.09 11.47
N VAL A 312 3.88 14.64 10.30
CA VAL A 312 3.78 13.89 9.05
C VAL A 312 5.03 13.04 8.87
N ASP A 313 4.84 11.75 8.57
CA ASP A 313 5.91 10.78 8.37
C ASP A 313 5.47 9.67 7.43
N SER A 314 6.39 9.11 6.65
CA SER A 314 6.10 8.03 5.72
C SER A 314 5.85 6.68 6.39
N GLN A 315 6.18 6.54 7.67
CA GLN A 315 6.10 5.28 8.42
C GLN A 315 5.17 5.34 9.64
N CYS A 316 4.45 6.44 9.86
CA CYS A 316 3.42 6.57 10.90
C CYS A 316 2.36 7.60 10.51
N SER A 317 1.18 7.53 11.12
CA SER A 317 0.02 8.35 10.74
C SER A 317 0.01 9.77 11.33
N GLY A 318 0.85 10.06 12.34
CA GLY A 318 0.80 11.33 13.07
C GLY A 318 -0.38 11.50 14.02
N ILE A 319 -1.22 10.47 14.17
CA ILE A 319 -2.32 10.46 15.14
C ILE A 319 -2.21 9.27 16.10
N VAL A 320 -2.84 9.39 17.25
CA VAL A 320 -2.91 8.28 18.21
C VAL A 320 -3.92 7.24 17.71
N GLN A 321 -3.45 6.03 17.43
CA GLN A 321 -4.25 4.91 16.97
C GLN A 321 -3.63 3.57 17.35
N ALA A 322 -4.41 2.51 17.30
CA ALA A 322 -3.87 1.15 17.32
C ALA A 322 -3.16 0.84 15.98
N PRO A 323 -2.12 -0.01 16.00
CA PRO A 323 -1.52 -0.49 14.76
C PRO A 323 -2.56 -1.13 13.83
N TYR A 324 -2.50 -0.80 12.54
CA TYR A 324 -3.43 -1.27 11.50
C TYR A 324 -4.91 -0.93 11.74
N ALA A 325 -5.20 0.17 12.45
CA ALA A 325 -6.57 0.59 12.74
C ALA A 325 -7.36 0.88 11.45
N PHE A 326 -6.77 1.53 10.48
CA PHE A 326 -7.39 1.80 9.17
C PHE A 326 -7.53 0.54 8.33
N SER A 327 -6.48 -0.29 8.27
CA SER A 327 -6.55 -1.59 7.60
C SER A 327 -7.65 -2.47 8.17
N ASN A 328 -7.85 -2.45 9.49
CA ASN A 328 -8.92 -3.22 10.14
C ASN A 328 -10.32 -2.74 9.76
N VAL A 329 -10.51 -1.45 9.47
CA VAL A 329 -11.76 -0.91 8.92
C VAL A 329 -11.93 -1.36 7.47
N PHE A 330 -10.92 -1.17 6.63
CA PHE A 330 -11.04 -1.32 5.19
C PHE A 330 -10.96 -2.76 4.69
N LYS A 331 -10.27 -3.68 5.40
CA LYS A 331 -10.12 -5.08 4.96
C LYS A 331 -11.43 -5.87 4.86
N GLY A 332 -12.51 -5.37 5.46
CA GLY A 332 -13.87 -5.90 5.26
C GLY A 332 -14.49 -5.55 3.90
N PHE A 333 -13.84 -4.69 3.10
CA PHE A 333 -14.25 -4.37 1.74
C PHE A 333 -13.90 -5.55 0.83
N LYS A 334 -14.94 -6.26 0.45
CA LYS A 334 -14.97 -7.64 0.00
C LYS A 334 -14.26 -7.86 -1.32
N ASP A 335 -14.11 -9.10 -1.67
CA ASP A 335 -13.46 -9.68 -2.82
C ASP A 335 -11.92 -9.57 -2.77
N HIS A 336 -11.29 -10.43 -3.51
CA HIS A 336 -9.83 -10.49 -3.61
C HIS A 336 -9.41 -10.81 -5.05
N TRP A 337 -8.24 -10.32 -5.43
CA TRP A 337 -7.68 -10.55 -6.77
C TRP A 337 -7.00 -11.91 -6.92
N GLY A 338 -6.47 -12.43 -5.82
CA GLY A 338 -5.84 -13.75 -5.75
C GLY A 338 -6.82 -14.85 -5.33
N SER A 339 -6.30 -15.94 -4.82
CA SER A 339 -7.11 -17.06 -4.29
C SER A 339 -7.65 -16.83 -2.87
N GLY A 340 -7.21 -15.74 -2.24
CA GLY A 340 -7.60 -15.34 -0.90
C GLY A 340 -6.56 -15.68 0.17
N VAL A 341 -6.19 -14.66 0.97
CA VAL A 341 -5.27 -14.80 2.09
C VAL A 341 -6.03 -15.27 3.33
N THR A 342 -5.62 -16.38 3.90
CA THR A 342 -6.04 -16.76 5.25
C THR A 342 -5.17 -16.02 6.26
N GLN A 343 -5.80 -15.21 7.14
CA GLN A 343 -5.07 -14.46 8.14
C GLN A 343 -4.35 -15.40 9.11
N ASP A 344 -3.05 -15.19 9.29
CA ASP A 344 -2.20 -15.87 10.28
C ASP A 344 -1.31 -14.83 10.98
N PRO A 345 -1.68 -14.37 12.18
CA PRO A 345 -0.90 -13.38 12.93
C PRO A 345 0.54 -13.82 13.26
N ASN A 346 0.85 -15.10 13.11
CA ASN A 346 2.17 -15.67 13.40
C ASN A 346 3.01 -15.94 12.13
N TYR A 347 2.49 -15.63 10.94
CA TYR A 347 3.20 -15.86 9.69
C TYR A 347 4.51 -15.06 9.61
N GLY A 348 5.55 -15.72 9.23
CA GLY A 348 6.89 -15.11 9.09
C GLY A 348 7.60 -14.88 10.41
N GLY A 349 7.03 -15.31 11.53
CA GLY A 349 7.77 -15.61 12.75
C GLY A 349 8.68 -16.79 12.44
N GLY A 350 10.01 -16.58 12.45
CA GLY A 350 10.99 -17.54 11.96
C GLY A 350 10.76 -18.93 12.49
N SER A 351 10.68 -19.90 11.58
CA SER A 351 10.76 -21.33 11.88
C SER A 351 12.17 -21.68 12.35
N GLY A 352 12.40 -21.43 13.61
CA GLY A 352 13.45 -22.04 14.41
C GLY A 352 12.78 -22.55 15.65
N GLY A 353 12.20 -23.75 15.60
CA GLY A 353 11.72 -24.51 16.75
C GLY A 353 10.67 -23.81 17.61
N GLY A 354 9.41 -24.22 17.48
CA GLY A 354 8.28 -24.14 18.41
C GLY A 354 8.27 -22.94 19.37
N GLY A 355 7.45 -21.92 19.05
CA GLY A 355 7.16 -20.87 20.04
C GLY A 355 6.13 -19.90 19.48
N GLY A 356 4.92 -19.88 20.06
CA GLY A 356 3.94 -18.80 19.94
C GLY A 356 4.56 -17.44 20.31
N PRO A 357 3.78 -16.33 20.36
CA PRO A 357 4.32 -15.02 20.65
C PRO A 357 5.22 -15.11 21.88
N VAL A 358 6.51 -14.76 21.70
CA VAL A 358 7.52 -14.81 22.76
C VAL A 358 7.27 -13.66 23.76
N ASN A 359 6.09 -13.64 24.35
CA ASN A 359 5.75 -12.71 25.39
C ASN A 359 5.98 -13.41 26.74
N GLY A 360 6.98 -12.90 27.48
CA GLY A 360 7.33 -13.42 28.78
C GLY A 360 8.16 -14.70 28.78
N GLN A 361 8.59 -15.21 27.63
CA GLN A 361 9.51 -16.38 27.61
C GLN A 361 10.94 -15.94 27.96
N PRO A 362 11.78 -16.86 28.50
CA PRO A 362 13.19 -16.57 28.69
C PRO A 362 13.88 -16.18 27.39
N TRP A 363 14.73 -15.15 27.46
CA TRP A 363 15.55 -14.75 26.32
C TRP A 363 16.53 -15.86 25.89
N SER A 364 16.74 -15.99 24.59
CA SER A 364 17.69 -16.91 23.98
C SER A 364 18.49 -16.24 22.86
N ALA A 365 19.80 -16.41 22.86
CA ALA A 365 20.71 -15.80 21.87
C ALA A 365 20.44 -16.27 20.42
N GLY A 366 19.97 -17.50 20.23
CA GLY A 366 19.65 -18.05 18.92
C GLY A 366 18.30 -17.59 18.36
N GLN A 367 17.43 -17.03 19.21
CA GLN A 367 16.09 -16.59 18.85
C GLN A 367 16.12 -15.18 18.25
N THR A 368 15.31 -14.97 17.22
CA THR A 368 15.02 -13.62 16.68
C THR A 368 13.85 -13.01 17.42
N TYR A 369 13.94 -11.71 17.68
CA TYR A 369 12.90 -10.93 18.34
C TYR A 369 12.57 -9.71 17.48
N ASN A 370 11.30 -9.43 17.33
CA ASN A 370 10.79 -8.27 16.60
C ASN A 370 10.34 -7.18 17.57
N THR A 371 10.18 -5.96 17.08
CA THR A 371 9.61 -4.84 17.85
C THR A 371 8.35 -5.27 18.60
N GLY A 372 8.31 -4.99 19.89
CA GLY A 372 7.20 -5.34 20.77
C GLY A 372 7.26 -6.75 21.38
N ASN A 373 8.15 -7.64 20.94
CA ASN A 373 8.32 -8.92 21.61
C ASN A 373 8.87 -8.71 23.02
N THR A 374 8.30 -9.43 23.99
CA THR A 374 8.75 -9.36 25.39
C THR A 374 9.41 -10.67 25.82
N VAL A 375 10.51 -10.57 26.57
CA VAL A 375 11.25 -11.70 27.12
C VAL A 375 11.54 -11.48 28.59
N THR A 376 11.81 -12.56 29.30
CA THR A 376 12.39 -12.50 30.66
C THR A 376 13.90 -12.75 30.59
N TYR A 377 14.68 -11.91 31.25
CA TYR A 377 16.12 -12.06 31.37
C TYR A 377 16.61 -11.38 32.66
N ALA A 378 17.46 -12.07 33.42
CA ALA A 378 18.01 -11.58 34.69
C ALA A 378 16.94 -11.07 35.68
N GLY A 379 15.78 -11.76 35.72
CA GLY A 379 14.69 -11.43 36.66
C GLY A 379 13.85 -10.23 36.26
N ALA A 380 14.07 -9.65 35.07
CA ALA A 380 13.32 -8.52 34.53
C ALA A 380 12.62 -8.90 33.23
N THR A 381 11.58 -8.12 32.85
CA THR A 381 10.91 -8.20 31.54
C THR A 381 11.46 -7.13 30.63
N TRP A 382 11.79 -7.53 29.42
CA TRP A 382 12.40 -6.69 28.39
C TRP A 382 11.54 -6.70 27.13
N THR A 383 11.38 -5.56 26.52
CA THR A 383 10.67 -5.41 25.23
C THR A 383 11.67 -5.03 24.15
N ALA A 384 11.68 -5.77 23.05
CA ALA A 384 12.48 -5.43 21.87
C ALA A 384 11.94 -4.16 21.22
N GLN A 385 12.80 -3.18 21.04
CA GLN A 385 12.47 -1.89 20.41
C GLN A 385 12.50 -1.97 18.89
N TYR A 386 13.32 -2.86 18.34
CA TYR A 386 13.46 -3.19 16.93
C TYR A 386 13.96 -4.62 16.78
N TRP A 387 14.03 -5.11 15.56
CA TRP A 387 14.51 -6.48 15.28
C TRP A 387 15.88 -6.73 15.93
N THR A 388 16.03 -7.87 16.58
CA THR A 388 17.28 -8.25 17.25
C THR A 388 17.45 -9.76 17.32
N GLN A 389 18.71 -10.22 17.22
CA GLN A 389 19.14 -11.58 17.45
C GLN A 389 20.52 -11.55 18.10
N GLY A 390 20.76 -12.38 19.08
CA GLY A 390 22.04 -12.46 19.78
C GLY A 390 22.33 -11.32 20.76
N ASN A 391 21.59 -10.21 20.70
CA ASN A 391 21.76 -9.08 21.60
C ASN A 391 21.14 -9.38 22.98
N THR A 392 21.95 -9.33 24.03
CA THR A 392 21.50 -9.65 25.39
C THR A 392 20.71 -8.50 26.02
N PRO A 393 19.49 -8.75 26.57
CA PRO A 393 18.74 -7.74 27.30
C PRO A 393 19.55 -7.10 28.44
N GLY A 394 19.47 -5.78 28.58
CA GLY A 394 20.23 -5.03 29.58
C GLY A 394 21.71 -4.80 29.27
N GLN A 395 22.20 -5.35 28.16
CA GLN A 395 23.60 -5.16 27.73
C GLN A 395 23.71 -4.50 26.34
N SER A 396 22.61 -4.34 25.62
CA SER A 396 22.60 -3.80 24.26
C SER A 396 21.31 -3.04 23.95
N ALA A 397 21.43 -2.08 23.04
CA ALA A 397 20.42 -1.10 22.67
C ALA A 397 19.03 -1.62 22.24
N PRO A 398 18.86 -2.82 21.60
CA PRO A 398 17.56 -3.27 21.17
C PRO A 398 16.53 -3.52 22.28
N TRP A 399 16.95 -3.61 23.52
CA TRP A 399 16.10 -4.01 24.63
C TRP A 399 15.79 -2.86 25.60
N ARG A 400 14.50 -2.66 25.86
CA ARG A 400 14.01 -1.76 26.92
C ARG A 400 13.40 -2.57 28.05
N GLN A 401 13.81 -2.29 29.29
CA GLN A 401 13.17 -2.90 30.46
C GLN A 401 11.76 -2.34 30.65
N THR A 402 10.78 -3.22 30.79
CA THR A 402 9.37 -2.84 30.98
C THR A 402 8.80 -3.27 32.33
N ALA A 403 9.43 -4.26 33.00
CA ALA A 403 9.06 -4.65 34.35
C ALA A 403 10.23 -5.37 35.06
N GLY A 404 10.16 -5.44 36.39
CA GLY A 404 11.13 -6.14 37.22
C GLY A 404 12.06 -5.23 38.02
N PRO A 405 13.05 -5.79 38.71
CA PRO A 405 13.99 -5.02 39.55
C PRO A 405 14.85 -4.11 38.68
N LEU A 406 15.21 -2.96 39.24
CA LEU A 406 16.13 -2.00 38.63
C LEU A 406 17.42 -2.67 38.19
N GLN A 407 17.76 -2.56 36.90
CA GLN A 407 19.02 -3.04 36.36
C GLN A 407 20.15 -2.03 36.57
N PRO A 408 21.40 -2.47 36.67
CA PRO A 408 22.56 -1.58 36.68
C PRO A 408 22.62 -0.76 35.39
N TRP A 409 23.00 0.50 35.51
CA TRP A 409 23.30 1.35 34.37
C TRP A 409 24.38 0.71 33.47
N ASN A 410 24.21 0.79 32.15
CA ASN A 410 25.15 0.26 31.18
C ASN A 410 25.40 1.29 30.06
N VAL A 411 26.68 1.57 29.78
CA VAL A 411 27.11 2.56 28.79
C VAL A 411 26.64 2.27 27.36
N ASN A 412 26.41 1.00 27.04
CA ASN A 412 25.98 0.55 25.70
C ASN A 412 24.46 0.53 25.51
N VAL A 413 23.69 0.79 26.56
CA VAL A 413 22.23 0.77 26.51
C VAL A 413 21.71 2.18 26.28
N ALA A 414 20.73 2.31 25.37
CA ALA A 414 19.98 3.54 25.16
C ALA A 414 18.77 3.58 26.11
N TYR A 415 18.64 4.64 26.85
CA TYR A 415 17.53 4.88 27.78
C TYR A 415 16.64 6.00 27.25
N GLN A 416 15.34 5.85 27.38
CA GLN A 416 14.35 6.85 27.02
C GLN A 416 13.87 7.62 28.25
N GLY A 417 13.21 8.77 28.06
CA GLY A 417 12.59 9.47 29.18
C GLY A 417 11.67 8.56 29.99
N GLY A 418 11.87 8.54 31.33
CA GLY A 418 11.17 7.68 32.26
C GLY A 418 11.85 6.34 32.55
N ASP A 419 12.86 5.90 31.80
CA ASP A 419 13.61 4.69 32.10
C ASP A 419 14.50 4.90 33.35
N CYS A 420 14.50 3.93 34.26
CA CYS A 420 15.22 4.01 35.51
C CYS A 420 16.27 2.89 35.61
N VAL A 421 17.40 3.21 36.24
CA VAL A 421 18.54 2.31 36.47
C VAL A 421 19.06 2.43 37.89
N SER A 422 19.79 1.43 38.33
CA SER A 422 20.61 1.51 39.56
C SER A 422 22.04 1.92 39.17
N TYR A 423 22.58 2.92 39.88
CA TYR A 423 23.97 3.30 39.75
C TYR A 423 24.52 3.74 41.10
N GLN A 424 25.67 3.13 41.51
CA GLN A 424 26.29 3.36 42.81
C GLN A 424 25.31 3.27 44.01
N GLY A 425 24.43 2.27 43.97
CA GLY A 425 23.46 2.00 45.04
C GLY A 425 22.26 2.96 45.10
N ALA A 426 22.12 3.89 44.13
CA ALA A 426 20.98 4.79 44.02
C ALA A 426 20.18 4.56 42.73
N LYS A 427 18.90 4.92 42.76
CA LYS A 427 18.01 4.92 41.57
C LYS A 427 18.16 6.22 40.84
N TYR A 428 18.33 6.13 39.51
CA TYR A 428 18.33 7.27 38.59
C TYR A 428 17.35 7.01 37.47
N CYS A 429 16.63 8.06 37.05
CA CYS A 429 15.73 7.99 35.93
C CYS A 429 16.10 9.04 34.87
N ALA A 430 15.99 8.66 33.60
CA ALA A 430 16.26 9.54 32.51
C ALA A 430 15.09 10.51 32.29
N LYS A 431 15.35 11.81 32.11
CA LYS A 431 14.36 12.84 31.74
C LYS A 431 14.00 12.76 30.26
N TRP A 432 14.98 12.42 29.44
CA TRP A 432 14.89 12.22 27.98
C TRP A 432 15.94 11.20 27.55
N TYR A 433 16.16 11.04 26.26
CA TYR A 433 17.11 10.07 25.72
C TYR A 433 18.52 10.25 26.33
N ALA A 434 19.09 9.14 26.78
CA ALA A 434 20.43 9.07 27.33
C ALA A 434 21.13 7.77 26.86
N GLN A 435 22.31 7.92 26.26
CA GLN A 435 23.21 6.80 25.94
C GLN A 435 24.64 7.25 26.20
N GLY A 436 25.42 6.40 26.87
CA GLY A 436 26.80 6.71 27.21
C GLY A 436 27.01 7.75 28.32
N ILE A 437 25.92 8.34 28.86
CA ILE A 437 25.97 9.40 29.88
C ILE A 437 25.78 8.78 31.27
N VAL A 438 26.78 8.95 32.13
CA VAL A 438 26.78 8.42 33.51
C VAL A 438 25.70 9.12 34.34
N PRO A 439 24.88 8.39 35.13
CA PRO A 439 23.78 8.97 35.90
C PRO A 439 24.17 10.07 36.91
N THR A 440 25.40 10.12 37.39
CA THR A 440 25.87 11.15 38.33
C THR A 440 26.31 12.44 37.63
N ALA A 441 26.37 12.50 36.31
CA ALA A 441 26.85 13.66 35.55
C ALA A 441 25.81 14.79 35.38
N GLY A 442 24.60 14.67 35.97
CA GLY A 442 23.48 15.62 35.82
C GLY A 442 22.59 15.22 34.64
N ASP A 443 21.98 16.23 33.98
CA ASP A 443 21.10 15.93 32.82
C ASP A 443 21.75 14.99 31.81
N PRO A 444 21.02 14.02 31.26
CA PRO A 444 19.56 13.84 31.34
C PRO A 444 19.06 13.04 32.57
N TRP A 445 19.89 12.76 33.55
CA TRP A 445 19.52 11.94 34.70
C TRP A 445 19.07 12.74 35.90
N TYR A 446 18.12 12.23 36.66
CA TYR A 446 17.78 12.71 37.99
C TYR A 446 17.74 11.55 38.97
N ARG A 447 18.16 11.81 40.21
CA ARG A 447 18.07 10.83 41.27
C ARG A 447 16.61 10.71 41.70
N ALA A 448 16.07 9.49 41.64
CA ALA A 448 14.74 9.18 42.11
C ALA A 448 14.79 8.52 43.51
N ASN A 449 13.79 8.78 44.32
CA ASN A 449 13.66 8.18 45.67
C ASN A 449 13.21 6.71 45.54
#